data_c3e37ee54a93133b313f4d9c7cd060e9
#
_entry.id   c3e37ee54a93133b313f4d9c7cd060e9
#
_cell.length_a   1.000
_cell.length_b   1.000
_cell.length_c   1.000
_cell.angle_alpha   90.00
_cell.angle_beta   90.00
_cell.angle_gamma   90.00
#
_symmetry.space_group_name_H-M   'P 1'
#
loop_
_entity.id
_entity.type
_entity.pdbx_description
1 polymer ?
#
loop_
_entity_poly.entity_id
_entity_poly.type
_entity_poly.pdbx_seq_one_letter_code
_entity_poly.pdbx_strand_id
1 'polypeptide(L)'
;IDALIKAGRIFSTKTFVNYKQYLDDFPYSPINNLWVDTMGTAEKEKKYVVQTSQKVIQRCILMTTDPGDIVLDPTCGSGTTSYVSEQWGRRWITTDTSRVAITIAKQRLMTSLYENYEFAHPQEGIGGGFKYKTIPHVTLSSVAYDEHPIKEILYDQPEIIKDTTRICGPFTVEAVPSPTVKSIDTLSKEFVESTQDIIQNKVSTQQEWREALLKSGIRVKGGQKMEFSRVESHPTTKWIHADAETKEEKPKRVMISFGPEYSPLD
;
A
#
# COMPACT_ATOMS: atom_id res chain seq x y z
N ILE A 1 -24.49 -34.57 28.80
CA ILE A 1 -24.56 -34.01 30.18
C ILE A 1 -23.60 -34.77 31.08
N ASP A 2 -23.57 -36.09 31.03
CA ASP A 2 -22.71 -36.93 31.89
C ASP A 2 -21.21 -36.62 31.78
N ALA A 3 -20.74 -36.35 30.56
CA ALA A 3 -19.34 -35.92 30.34
C ALA A 3 -19.04 -34.57 31.04
N LEU A 4 -19.95 -33.62 31.00
CA LEU A 4 -19.83 -32.33 31.68
C LEU A 4 -19.86 -32.48 33.21
N ILE A 5 -20.67 -33.40 33.74
CA ILE A 5 -20.71 -33.69 35.17
C ILE A 5 -19.39 -34.32 35.61
N LYS A 6 -18.88 -35.32 34.88
CA LYS A 6 -17.57 -35.94 35.14
C LYS A 6 -16.42 -34.95 35.09
N ALA A 7 -16.47 -34.01 34.16
CA ALA A 7 -15.48 -32.95 34.02
C ALA A 7 -15.63 -31.82 35.06
N GLY A 8 -16.61 -31.91 35.97
CA GLY A 8 -16.87 -30.87 36.99
C GLY A 8 -17.37 -29.54 36.40
N ARG A 9 -17.91 -29.57 35.19
CA ARG A 9 -18.33 -28.37 34.44
C ARG A 9 -19.75 -27.90 34.79
N ILE A 10 -20.50 -28.68 35.52
CA ILE A 10 -21.89 -28.35 35.90
C ILE A 10 -21.97 -27.99 37.38
N PHE A 11 -22.75 -26.98 37.69
CA PHE A 11 -23.18 -26.67 39.04
C PHE A 11 -24.67 -26.25 39.01
N SER A 12 -25.41 -26.62 40.06
CA SER A 12 -26.81 -26.25 40.17
C SER A 12 -27.02 -25.19 41.26
N THR A 13 -27.88 -24.25 40.97
CA THR A 13 -28.51 -23.39 41.97
C THR A 13 -29.91 -23.92 42.28
N LYS A 14 -30.64 -23.30 43.21
CA LYS A 14 -32.03 -23.75 43.55
C LYS A 14 -32.99 -23.75 42.36
N THR A 15 -32.70 -22.92 41.35
CA THR A 15 -33.61 -22.68 40.21
C THR A 15 -33.01 -23.00 38.84
N PHE A 16 -31.70 -23.07 38.71
CA PHE A 16 -31.04 -23.23 37.41
C PHE A 16 -29.84 -24.20 37.50
N VAL A 17 -29.63 -24.87 36.40
CA VAL A 17 -28.37 -25.59 36.12
C VAL A 17 -27.47 -24.71 35.28
N ASN A 18 -26.28 -24.46 35.76
CA ASN A 18 -25.29 -23.62 35.09
C ASN A 18 -24.03 -24.44 34.77
N TYR A 19 -23.23 -23.98 33.85
CA TYR A 19 -21.96 -24.59 33.54
C TYR A 19 -20.80 -23.65 33.90
N LYS A 20 -19.64 -24.28 34.12
CA LYS A 20 -18.38 -23.57 34.39
C LYS A 20 -17.52 -23.60 33.14
N GLN A 21 -17.08 -22.40 32.75
CA GLN A 21 -15.97 -22.22 31.82
C GLN A 21 -14.78 -21.76 32.65
N TYR A 22 -13.63 -22.44 32.50
CA TYR A 22 -12.43 -22.07 33.21
C TYR A 22 -11.60 -21.11 32.35
N LEU A 23 -10.82 -20.24 33.00
CA LEU A 23 -9.95 -19.30 32.32
C LEU A 23 -8.91 -20.02 31.45
N ASP A 24 -8.45 -21.20 31.90
CA ASP A 24 -7.46 -22.01 31.18
C ASP A 24 -8.03 -22.76 29.97
N ASP A 25 -9.35 -22.73 29.77
CA ASP A 25 -9.99 -23.33 28.57
C ASP A 25 -9.54 -22.63 27.28
N PHE A 26 -9.39 -21.31 27.37
CA PHE A 26 -8.81 -20.45 26.35
C PHE A 26 -8.35 -19.15 27.00
N PRO A 27 -7.08 -19.00 27.39
CA PRO A 27 -6.59 -17.85 28.17
C PRO A 27 -6.34 -16.59 27.33
N TYR A 28 -6.99 -16.48 26.18
CA TYR A 28 -6.90 -15.34 25.27
C TYR A 28 -8.27 -14.69 25.07
N SER A 29 -8.25 -13.38 24.90
CA SER A 29 -9.43 -12.60 24.55
C SER A 29 -9.31 -12.08 23.12
N PRO A 30 -10.36 -12.11 22.30
CA PRO A 30 -10.32 -11.53 20.98
C PRO A 30 -10.07 -10.03 21.06
N ILE A 31 -9.31 -9.51 20.09
CA ILE A 31 -9.09 -8.07 19.96
C ILE A 31 -10.41 -7.40 19.58
N ASN A 32 -10.76 -6.36 20.33
CA ASN A 32 -11.93 -5.53 20.06
C ASN A 32 -11.52 -4.16 19.48
N ASN A 33 -12.45 -3.26 19.30
CA ASN A 33 -12.22 -1.90 18.78
C ASN A 33 -11.71 -0.90 19.84
N LEU A 34 -11.59 -1.31 21.10
CA LEU A 34 -11.09 -0.48 22.19
C LEU A 34 -9.79 -1.06 22.78
N TRP A 35 -8.67 -0.40 22.53
CA TRP A 35 -7.33 -0.87 22.90
C TRP A 35 -6.78 -0.09 24.11
N VAL A 36 -7.34 -0.35 25.27
CA VAL A 36 -6.95 0.35 26.53
C VAL A 36 -5.49 0.10 26.94
N ASP A 37 -4.93 -1.04 26.54
CA ASP A 37 -3.55 -1.43 26.85
C ASP A 37 -2.49 -0.74 25.98
N THR A 38 -2.93 0.09 25.03
CA THR A 38 -2.05 0.97 24.24
C THR A 38 -2.03 2.39 24.77
N MET A 39 -2.91 2.72 25.72
CA MET A 39 -3.00 4.04 26.34
C MET A 39 -1.92 4.16 27.44
N GLY A 40 -1.16 5.24 27.43
CA GLY A 40 -0.20 5.54 28.50
C GLY A 40 1.10 4.74 28.52
N THR A 41 1.31 3.83 27.57
CA THR A 41 2.62 3.27 27.32
C THR A 41 3.50 4.35 26.68
N ALA A 42 3.98 5.28 27.53
CA ALA A 42 5.13 6.08 27.15
C ALA A 42 6.24 5.08 26.86
N GLU A 43 6.51 4.79 25.60
CA GLU A 43 7.73 4.11 25.22
C GLU A 43 8.86 4.89 25.90
N LYS A 44 9.66 4.21 26.72
CA LYS A 44 10.75 4.82 27.49
C LYS A 44 11.76 5.56 26.60
N GLU A 45 11.65 5.36 25.29
CA GLU A 45 12.49 5.98 24.28
C GLU A 45 11.66 6.64 23.17
N LYS A 46 11.08 7.81 23.46
CA LYS A 46 10.55 8.64 22.37
C LYS A 46 11.70 9.19 21.55
N LYS A 47 11.83 8.70 20.33
CA LYS A 47 12.85 9.16 19.35
C LYS A 47 12.37 10.34 18.50
N TYR A 48 11.07 10.66 18.54
CA TYR A 48 10.46 11.72 17.75
C TYR A 48 9.33 12.40 18.52
N VAL A 49 9.03 13.66 18.18
CA VAL A 49 8.06 14.51 18.92
C VAL A 49 6.67 13.87 18.96
N VAL A 50 6.23 13.31 17.83
CA VAL A 50 4.98 12.56 17.72
C VAL A 50 5.32 11.15 17.27
N GLN A 51 5.16 10.18 18.16
CA GLN A 51 5.46 8.78 17.88
C GLN A 51 4.26 7.92 18.28
N THR A 52 3.74 7.17 17.32
CA THR A 52 2.69 6.18 17.57
C THR A 52 3.30 4.95 18.24
N SER A 53 2.57 4.35 19.19
CA SER A 53 2.99 3.11 19.84
C SER A 53 3.18 1.98 18.83
N GLN A 54 4.29 1.25 18.94
CA GLN A 54 4.56 0.08 18.09
C GLN A 54 3.45 -0.95 18.17
N LYS A 55 2.84 -1.14 19.35
CA LYS A 55 1.76 -2.11 19.57
C LYS A 55 0.51 -1.79 18.75
N VAL A 56 0.20 -0.51 18.56
CA VAL A 56 -0.92 -0.08 17.69
C VAL A 56 -0.64 -0.47 16.24
N ILE A 57 0.53 -0.10 15.74
CA ILE A 57 0.93 -0.40 14.35
C ILE A 57 1.03 -1.90 14.13
N GLN A 58 1.61 -2.64 15.08
CA GLN A 58 1.68 -4.10 15.03
C GLN A 58 0.30 -4.74 14.86
N ARG A 59 -0.68 -4.33 15.66
CA ARG A 59 -2.05 -4.85 15.55
C ARG A 59 -2.67 -4.54 14.20
N CYS A 60 -2.53 -3.31 13.71
CA CYS A 60 -3.01 -2.94 12.39
C CYS A 60 -2.40 -3.84 11.31
N ILE A 61 -1.08 -4.01 11.31
CA ILE A 61 -0.36 -4.82 10.31
C ILE A 61 -0.77 -6.29 10.39
N LEU A 62 -0.83 -6.88 11.60
CA LEU A 62 -1.19 -8.29 11.77
C LEU A 62 -2.65 -8.60 11.39
N MET A 63 -3.56 -7.62 11.53
CA MET A 63 -4.98 -7.81 11.17
C MET A 63 -5.25 -7.63 9.68
N THR A 64 -4.39 -6.96 8.93
CA THR A 64 -4.71 -6.50 7.56
C THR A 64 -3.76 -6.99 6.49
N THR A 65 -2.64 -7.60 6.86
CA THR A 65 -1.60 -8.05 5.92
C THR A 65 -1.03 -9.40 6.30
N ASP A 66 -0.44 -10.07 5.32
CA ASP A 66 0.31 -11.30 5.50
C ASP A 66 1.84 -11.06 5.35
N PRO A 67 2.70 -11.97 5.84
CA PRO A 67 4.14 -11.91 5.59
C PRO A 67 4.45 -11.82 4.09
N GLY A 68 5.34 -10.88 3.72
CA GLY A 68 5.69 -10.60 2.32
C GLY A 68 4.85 -9.50 1.66
N ASP A 69 3.73 -9.10 2.24
CA ASP A 69 2.92 -7.98 1.74
C ASP A 69 3.64 -6.64 1.83
N ILE A 70 3.12 -5.65 1.09
CA ILE A 70 3.65 -4.28 1.10
C ILE A 70 2.81 -3.38 1.98
N VAL A 71 3.46 -2.69 2.90
CA VAL A 71 2.86 -1.67 3.77
C VAL A 71 3.32 -0.29 3.31
N LEU A 72 2.38 0.61 3.06
CA LEU A 72 2.67 2.00 2.69
C LEU A 72 2.36 2.95 3.85
N ASP A 73 3.34 3.77 4.23
CA ASP A 73 3.17 4.85 5.19
C ASP A 73 3.60 6.19 4.57
N PRO A 74 2.64 7.05 4.17
CA PRO A 74 2.96 8.34 3.55
C PRO A 74 3.44 9.40 4.55
N THR A 75 3.47 9.10 5.85
CA THR A 75 3.81 10.02 6.94
C THR A 75 4.78 9.37 7.94
N CYS A 76 5.93 8.99 7.43
CA CYS A 76 6.94 8.18 8.11
C CYS A 76 7.20 8.53 9.58
N GLY A 77 7.34 9.81 9.91
CA GLY A 77 7.77 10.24 11.22
C GLY A 77 9.07 9.56 11.68
N SER A 78 9.04 8.91 12.83
CA SER A 78 10.18 8.14 13.36
C SER A 78 10.37 6.76 12.72
N GLY A 79 9.60 6.40 11.68
CA GLY A 79 9.67 5.10 11.02
C GLY A 79 9.08 3.95 11.84
N THR A 80 8.04 4.20 12.64
CA THR A 80 7.43 3.13 13.43
C THR A 80 6.78 2.08 12.55
N THR A 81 6.08 2.49 11.50
CA THR A 81 5.44 1.57 10.56
C THR A 81 6.47 0.71 9.84
N SER A 82 7.54 1.30 9.29
CA SER A 82 8.59 0.56 8.60
C SER A 82 9.33 -0.39 9.55
N TYR A 83 9.59 0.05 10.79
CA TYR A 83 10.21 -0.80 11.82
C TYR A 83 9.34 -2.03 12.14
N VAL A 84 8.05 -1.83 12.39
CA VAL A 84 7.13 -2.95 12.70
C VAL A 84 6.91 -3.84 11.49
N SER A 85 6.80 -3.27 10.29
CA SER A 85 6.70 -4.04 9.05
C SER A 85 7.91 -4.94 8.85
N GLU A 86 9.12 -4.40 9.05
CA GLU A 86 10.36 -5.17 8.99
C GLU A 86 10.37 -6.29 10.05
N GLN A 87 9.97 -5.99 11.29
CA GLN A 87 9.89 -6.97 12.37
C GLN A 87 9.01 -8.17 12.00
N TRP A 88 7.88 -7.91 11.35
CA TRP A 88 6.86 -8.91 11.04
C TRP A 88 6.96 -9.44 9.59
N GLY A 89 8.06 -9.20 8.90
CA GLY A 89 8.33 -9.75 7.57
C GLY A 89 7.48 -9.15 6.46
N ARG A 90 6.99 -7.91 6.63
CA ARG A 90 6.33 -7.17 5.55
C ARG A 90 7.34 -6.29 4.84
N ARG A 91 7.16 -6.10 3.54
CA ARG A 91 7.88 -5.08 2.79
C ARG A 91 7.24 -3.73 3.10
N TRP A 92 7.99 -2.66 2.97
CA TRP A 92 7.48 -1.35 3.32
C TRP A 92 7.98 -0.26 2.37
N ILE A 93 7.12 0.73 2.17
CA ILE A 93 7.42 1.99 1.50
C ILE A 93 6.97 3.09 2.44
N THR A 94 7.83 4.04 2.72
CA THR A 94 7.48 5.15 3.61
C THR A 94 8.03 6.47 3.07
N THR A 95 7.27 7.53 3.24
CA THR A 95 7.64 8.88 2.79
C THR A 95 7.46 9.89 3.91
N ASP A 96 8.17 11.00 3.85
CA ASP A 96 7.96 12.14 4.73
C ASP A 96 8.46 13.42 4.06
N THR A 97 7.84 14.53 4.37
CA THR A 97 8.31 15.86 3.96
C THR A 97 9.51 16.32 4.78
N SER A 98 9.67 15.79 5.99
CA SER A 98 10.76 16.11 6.90
C SER A 98 11.98 15.22 6.64
N ARG A 99 13.08 15.84 6.21
CA ARG A 99 14.37 15.14 6.08
C ARG A 99 14.90 14.64 7.42
N VAL A 100 14.55 15.31 8.53
CA VAL A 100 14.92 14.87 9.87
C VAL A 100 14.20 13.56 10.22
N ALA A 101 12.90 13.46 9.92
CA ALA A 101 12.12 12.23 10.11
C ALA A 101 12.75 11.05 9.35
N ILE A 102 13.02 11.23 8.07
CA ILE A 102 13.66 10.21 7.23
C ILE A 102 15.04 9.79 7.77
N THR A 103 15.84 10.75 8.26
CA THR A 103 17.15 10.44 8.85
C THR A 103 17.02 9.60 10.10
N ILE A 104 16.07 9.93 10.99
CA ILE A 104 15.79 9.17 12.20
C ILE A 104 15.28 7.76 11.86
N ALA A 105 14.34 7.64 10.93
CA ALA A 105 13.81 6.37 10.48
C ALA A 105 14.91 5.48 9.87
N LYS A 106 15.75 6.04 9.00
CA LYS A 106 16.92 5.36 8.42
C LYS A 106 17.85 4.84 9.52
N GLN A 107 18.25 5.70 10.46
CA GLN A 107 19.13 5.31 11.55
C GLN A 107 18.51 4.20 12.39
N ARG A 108 17.22 4.31 12.72
CA ARG A 108 16.49 3.30 13.49
C ARG A 108 16.50 1.95 12.81
N LEU A 109 16.18 1.88 11.53
CA LEU A 109 16.18 0.63 10.75
C LEU A 109 17.56 0.00 10.65
N MET A 110 18.60 0.81 10.38
CA MET A 110 19.97 0.32 10.24
C MET A 110 20.58 -0.19 11.54
N THR A 111 20.12 0.28 12.69
CA THR A 111 20.66 -0.11 14.02
C THR A 111 19.79 -1.09 14.77
N SER A 112 18.63 -1.45 14.24
CA SER A 112 17.70 -2.34 14.89
C SER A 112 18.04 -3.80 14.68
N LEU A 113 17.84 -4.57 15.73
CA LEU A 113 17.94 -6.03 15.71
C LEU A 113 16.54 -6.61 15.86
N TYR A 114 16.23 -7.61 15.05
CA TYR A 114 14.93 -8.24 14.99
C TYR A 114 15.05 -9.73 15.34
N GLU A 115 14.00 -10.28 15.91
CA GLU A 115 13.86 -11.70 16.08
C GLU A 115 13.81 -12.39 14.71
N ASN A 116 14.38 -13.58 14.64
CA ASN A 116 14.34 -14.40 13.44
C ASN A 116 13.24 -15.45 13.61
N TYR A 117 12.24 -15.40 12.75
CA TYR A 117 11.08 -16.28 12.82
C TYR A 117 11.24 -17.50 11.92
N GLU A 118 10.74 -18.65 12.38
CA GLU A 118 10.72 -19.88 11.59
C GLU A 118 9.69 -19.79 10.47
N PHE A 119 10.10 -20.07 9.22
CA PHE A 119 9.19 -20.09 8.09
C PHE A 119 8.29 -21.31 8.08
N ALA A 120 7.02 -21.15 7.75
CA ALA A 120 6.12 -22.27 7.53
C ALA A 120 6.52 -23.07 6.28
N HIS A 121 6.93 -22.37 5.22
CA HIS A 121 7.40 -22.93 3.95
C HIS A 121 8.80 -22.38 3.61
N PRO A 122 9.90 -23.01 4.08
CA PRO A 122 11.26 -22.49 3.91
C PRO A 122 11.65 -22.23 2.44
N GLN A 123 11.09 -22.99 1.49
CA GLN A 123 11.38 -22.86 0.07
C GLN A 123 10.80 -21.58 -0.55
N GLU A 124 9.73 -21.04 0.06
CA GLU A 124 9.03 -19.83 -0.40
C GLU A 124 9.52 -18.57 0.32
N GLY A 125 10.40 -18.74 1.31
CA GLY A 125 10.91 -17.65 2.13
C GLY A 125 9.80 -16.93 2.93
N ILE A 126 9.89 -15.60 3.02
CA ILE A 126 8.94 -14.78 3.81
C ILE A 126 7.51 -14.91 3.26
N GLY A 127 7.35 -14.99 1.94
CA GLY A 127 6.02 -15.11 1.30
C GLY A 127 5.28 -16.39 1.65
N GLY A 128 5.99 -17.44 2.08
CA GLY A 128 5.39 -18.69 2.57
C GLY A 128 4.84 -18.60 3.99
N GLY A 129 4.98 -17.46 4.66
CA GLY A 129 4.48 -17.21 6.01
C GLY A 129 5.40 -17.76 7.11
N PHE A 130 5.00 -17.46 8.35
CA PHE A 130 5.70 -17.93 9.54
C PHE A 130 4.99 -19.12 10.19
N LYS A 131 5.75 -19.93 10.89
CA LYS A 131 5.21 -20.95 11.77
C LYS A 131 4.79 -20.30 13.08
N TYR A 132 3.50 -20.40 13.40
CA TYR A 132 2.91 -19.79 14.58
C TYR A 132 2.62 -20.82 15.66
N LYS A 133 2.65 -20.39 16.91
CA LYS A 133 2.17 -21.19 18.03
C LYS A 133 0.69 -21.46 17.89
N THR A 134 0.28 -22.64 18.33
CA THR A 134 -1.12 -23.03 18.37
C THR A 134 -1.53 -23.39 19.79
N ILE A 135 -2.77 -23.09 20.15
CA ILE A 135 -3.33 -23.40 21.47
C ILE A 135 -4.67 -24.13 21.30
N PRO A 136 -4.96 -25.16 22.13
CA PRO A 136 -6.28 -25.77 22.13
C PRO A 136 -7.33 -24.79 22.70
N HIS A 137 -8.45 -24.65 22.00
CA HIS A 137 -9.62 -23.89 22.47
C HIS A 137 -10.66 -24.87 23.01
N VAL A 138 -10.66 -25.10 24.32
CA VAL A 138 -11.59 -26.00 24.97
C VAL A 138 -12.97 -25.32 25.09
N THR A 139 -13.94 -25.83 24.36
CA THR A 139 -15.32 -25.34 24.39
C THR A 139 -16.22 -26.29 25.21
N LEU A 140 -17.35 -25.78 25.64
CA LEU A 140 -18.38 -26.62 26.31
C LEU A 140 -18.79 -27.80 25.42
N SER A 141 -18.91 -27.58 24.12
CA SER A 141 -19.25 -28.59 23.13
C SER A 141 -18.21 -29.69 23.07
N SER A 142 -16.90 -29.32 22.99
CA SER A 142 -15.83 -30.32 22.94
C SER A 142 -15.80 -31.22 24.19
N VAL A 143 -16.07 -30.63 25.37
CA VAL A 143 -16.14 -31.41 26.61
C VAL A 143 -17.43 -32.27 26.67
N ALA A 144 -18.58 -31.77 26.17
CA ALA A 144 -19.84 -32.46 26.21
C ALA A 144 -19.89 -33.71 25.31
N TYR A 145 -19.19 -33.62 24.15
CA TYR A 145 -19.18 -34.69 23.13
C TYR A 145 -17.88 -35.50 23.15
N ASP A 146 -16.98 -35.21 24.10
CA ASP A 146 -15.66 -35.87 24.21
C ASP A 146 -14.84 -35.72 22.91
N GLU A 147 -14.88 -34.52 22.31
CA GLU A 147 -14.19 -34.18 21.08
C GLU A 147 -12.86 -33.50 21.40
N HIS A 148 -11.86 -33.68 20.52
CA HIS A 148 -10.63 -32.93 20.63
C HIS A 148 -10.89 -31.43 20.40
N PRO A 149 -10.38 -30.55 21.29
CA PRO A 149 -10.55 -29.13 21.12
C PRO A 149 -9.88 -28.64 19.82
N ILE A 150 -10.52 -27.67 19.16
CA ILE A 150 -9.96 -27.01 17.98
C ILE A 150 -8.68 -26.29 18.40
N LYS A 151 -7.65 -26.38 17.58
CA LYS A 151 -6.42 -25.60 17.77
C LYS A 151 -6.55 -24.26 17.08
N GLU A 152 -6.36 -23.19 17.81
CA GLU A 152 -6.31 -21.83 17.26
C GLU A 152 -4.87 -21.38 17.07
N ILE A 153 -4.63 -20.58 16.03
CA ILE A 153 -3.31 -20.05 15.67
C ILE A 153 -3.14 -18.68 16.32
N LEU A 154 -2.02 -18.48 16.98
CA LEU A 154 -1.66 -17.21 17.58
C LEU A 154 -0.77 -16.40 16.63
N TYR A 155 -1.37 -15.59 15.76
CA TYR A 155 -0.67 -14.80 14.73
C TYR A 155 0.30 -13.75 15.28
N ASP A 156 0.18 -13.41 16.55
CA ASP A 156 1.10 -12.53 17.27
C ASP A 156 2.24 -13.27 17.99
N GLN A 157 2.32 -14.61 17.83
CA GLN A 157 3.32 -15.47 18.47
C GLN A 157 3.97 -16.42 17.46
N PRO A 158 4.80 -15.92 16.53
CA PRO A 158 5.57 -16.78 15.64
C PRO A 158 6.63 -17.58 16.44
N GLU A 159 7.01 -18.74 15.94
CA GLU A 159 8.11 -19.51 16.47
C GLU A 159 9.43 -18.81 16.17
N ILE A 160 10.26 -18.62 17.18
CA ILE A 160 11.52 -17.90 17.10
C ILE A 160 12.68 -18.90 17.00
N ILE A 161 13.56 -18.66 16.03
CA ILE A 161 14.83 -19.40 15.91
C ILE A 161 15.78 -18.81 16.95
N LYS A 162 16.12 -19.62 17.95
CA LYS A 162 17.03 -19.22 19.03
C LYS A 162 18.44 -18.97 18.49
N ASP A 163 19.18 -18.13 19.18
CA ASP A 163 20.58 -17.80 18.90
C ASP A 163 20.85 -17.14 17.54
N THR A 164 19.80 -16.67 16.89
CA THR A 164 19.91 -15.89 15.64
C THR A 164 19.15 -14.59 15.74
N THR A 165 19.77 -13.51 15.29
CA THR A 165 19.14 -12.19 15.16
C THR A 165 19.17 -11.76 13.71
N ARG A 166 18.11 -11.13 13.27
CA ARG A 166 17.99 -10.59 11.93
C ARG A 166 18.21 -9.07 11.96
N ILE A 167 18.86 -8.54 10.96
CA ILE A 167 18.97 -7.11 10.70
C ILE A 167 18.00 -6.72 9.58
N CYS A 168 17.75 -5.42 9.42
CA CYS A 168 16.97 -4.90 8.31
C CYS A 168 17.60 -5.30 6.97
N GLY A 169 16.79 -5.71 6.01
CA GLY A 169 17.21 -5.96 4.64
C GLY A 169 17.70 -4.67 3.95
N PRO A 170 18.29 -4.79 2.75
CA PRO A 170 18.71 -3.62 1.99
C PRO A 170 17.50 -2.77 1.59
N PHE A 171 17.61 -1.44 1.74
CA PHE A 171 16.59 -0.49 1.32
C PHE A 171 17.24 0.76 0.71
N THR A 172 16.50 1.47 -0.12
CA THR A 172 16.93 2.73 -0.74
C THR A 172 16.33 3.92 -0.01
N VAL A 173 17.03 5.04 -0.02
CA VAL A 173 16.53 6.33 0.47
C VAL A 173 16.69 7.34 -0.65
N GLU A 174 15.58 7.87 -1.11
CA GLU A 174 15.52 8.84 -2.18
C GLU A 174 15.02 10.18 -1.65
N ALA A 175 15.46 11.26 -2.22
CA ALA A 175 15.00 12.60 -1.88
C ALA A 175 14.70 13.38 -3.17
N VAL A 176 13.54 13.99 -3.20
CA VAL A 176 13.25 15.00 -4.21
C VAL A 176 14.17 16.20 -3.93
N PRO A 177 14.95 16.69 -4.91
CA PRO A 177 15.77 17.86 -4.74
C PRO A 177 14.93 19.04 -4.25
N SER A 178 15.48 19.83 -3.33
CA SER A 178 14.83 21.09 -2.94
C SER A 178 14.68 21.95 -4.18
N PRO A 179 13.52 22.58 -4.40
CA PRO A 179 13.41 23.57 -5.46
C PRO A 179 14.49 24.65 -5.21
N THR A 180 15.35 24.85 -6.19
CA THR A 180 16.31 25.95 -6.17
C THR A 180 15.52 27.25 -6.16
N VAL A 181 15.76 28.09 -5.16
CA VAL A 181 15.21 29.44 -5.16
C VAL A 181 15.95 30.22 -6.25
N LYS A 182 15.30 30.35 -7.40
CA LYS A 182 15.81 31.18 -8.51
C LYS A 182 15.34 32.61 -8.31
N SER A 183 16.15 33.58 -8.69
CA SER A 183 15.71 34.96 -8.68
C SER A 183 14.53 35.15 -9.67
N ILE A 184 13.65 36.11 -9.40
CA ILE A 184 12.50 36.41 -10.26
C ILE A 184 12.97 36.71 -11.69
N ASP A 185 14.12 37.35 -11.83
CA ASP A 185 14.72 37.68 -13.15
C ASP A 185 15.18 36.42 -13.91
N THR A 186 15.66 35.39 -13.19
CA THR A 186 16.05 34.10 -13.79
C THR A 186 14.83 33.30 -14.18
N LEU A 187 13.79 33.28 -13.33
CA LEU A 187 12.53 32.61 -13.61
C LEU A 187 11.81 33.23 -14.82
N SER A 188 11.83 34.56 -14.96
CA SER A 188 11.21 35.22 -16.10
C SER A 188 11.93 34.91 -17.41
N LYS A 189 13.26 34.82 -17.41
CA LYS A 189 14.03 34.43 -18.59
C LYS A 189 13.79 32.97 -18.99
N GLU A 190 13.89 32.05 -18.03
CA GLU A 190 13.62 30.61 -18.29
C GLU A 190 12.18 30.33 -18.71
N PHE A 191 11.21 31.10 -18.15
CA PHE A 191 9.82 30.99 -18.56
C PHE A 191 9.62 31.43 -20.01
N VAL A 192 10.28 32.50 -20.43
CA VAL A 192 10.22 32.97 -21.82
C VAL A 192 10.91 31.99 -22.77
N GLU A 193 12.11 31.50 -22.42
CA GLU A 193 12.83 30.51 -23.24
C GLU A 193 12.07 29.18 -23.33
N SER A 194 11.60 28.63 -22.20
CA SER A 194 10.83 27.37 -22.19
C SER A 194 9.50 27.50 -22.91
N THR A 195 8.85 28.67 -22.84
CA THR A 195 7.60 28.91 -23.56
C THR A 195 7.84 29.02 -25.07
N GLN A 196 8.95 29.60 -25.49
CA GLN A 196 9.33 29.64 -26.91
C GLN A 196 9.67 28.26 -27.46
N ASP A 197 10.42 27.45 -26.72
CA ASP A 197 10.76 26.07 -27.11
C ASP A 197 9.52 25.16 -27.16
N ILE A 198 8.62 25.29 -26.19
CA ILE A 198 7.37 24.53 -26.16
C ILE A 198 6.45 24.94 -27.32
N ILE A 199 6.37 26.24 -27.62
CA ILE A 199 5.55 26.73 -28.73
C ILE A 199 6.16 26.27 -30.06
N GLN A 200 7.47 26.36 -30.26
CA GLN A 200 8.13 25.89 -31.48
C GLN A 200 7.98 24.39 -31.68
N ASN A 201 8.21 23.60 -30.63
CA ASN A 201 8.04 22.13 -30.70
C ASN A 201 6.56 21.73 -30.96
N LYS A 202 5.61 22.40 -30.32
CA LYS A 202 4.17 22.14 -30.57
C LYS A 202 3.75 22.49 -31.99
N VAL A 203 4.24 23.59 -32.51
CA VAL A 203 3.93 24.03 -33.89
C VAL A 203 4.54 23.07 -34.91
N SER A 204 5.79 22.64 -34.73
CA SER A 204 6.44 21.67 -35.62
C SER A 204 5.73 20.31 -35.60
N THR A 205 5.40 19.80 -34.43
CA THR A 205 4.69 18.51 -34.28
C THR A 205 3.28 18.55 -34.88
N GLN A 206 2.56 19.66 -34.70
CA GLN A 206 1.23 19.81 -35.30
C GLN A 206 1.29 19.91 -36.83
N GLN A 207 2.31 20.55 -37.38
CA GLN A 207 2.52 20.59 -38.83
C GLN A 207 2.83 19.19 -39.40
N GLU A 208 3.70 18.44 -38.76
CA GLU A 208 4.01 17.07 -39.16
C GLU A 208 2.78 16.17 -39.13
N TRP A 209 1.96 16.25 -38.10
CA TRP A 209 0.71 15.48 -38.01
C TRP A 209 -0.31 15.90 -39.08
N ARG A 210 -0.41 17.18 -39.35
CA ARG A 210 -1.26 17.71 -40.43
C ARG A 210 -0.85 17.15 -41.82
N GLU A 211 0.45 17.18 -42.12
CA GLU A 211 0.99 16.64 -43.37
C GLU A 211 0.80 15.14 -43.44
N ALA A 212 1.00 14.42 -42.35
CA ALA A 212 0.76 12.97 -42.29
C ALA A 212 -0.73 12.63 -42.54
N LEU A 213 -1.66 13.42 -41.97
CA LEU A 213 -3.10 13.25 -42.18
C LEU A 213 -3.51 13.50 -43.63
N LEU A 214 -3.00 14.55 -44.24
CA LEU A 214 -3.27 14.86 -45.66
C LEU A 214 -2.73 13.81 -46.60
N LYS A 215 -1.57 13.19 -46.27
CA LYS A 215 -0.90 12.21 -47.08
C LYS A 215 -1.46 10.81 -46.92
N SER A 216 -1.73 10.36 -45.72
CA SER A 216 -2.08 8.98 -45.38
C SER A 216 -3.53 8.75 -44.99
N GLY A 217 -4.28 9.80 -44.62
CA GLY A 217 -5.62 9.66 -44.07
C GLY A 217 -5.68 8.88 -42.77
N ILE A 218 -6.88 8.55 -42.32
CA ILE A 218 -7.11 7.78 -41.08
C ILE A 218 -7.91 6.50 -41.38
N ARG A 219 -7.59 5.40 -40.71
CA ARG A 219 -8.44 4.20 -40.73
C ARG A 219 -9.54 4.31 -39.65
N VAL A 220 -10.78 4.25 -40.10
CA VAL A 220 -11.96 4.33 -39.24
C VAL A 220 -12.39 2.92 -38.79
N LYS A 221 -13.17 2.85 -37.68
CA LYS A 221 -13.78 1.61 -37.22
C LYS A 221 -14.60 0.95 -38.35
N GLY A 222 -14.20 -0.27 -38.77
CA GLY A 222 -14.75 -0.95 -39.94
C GLY A 222 -13.78 -1.08 -41.10
N GLY A 223 -12.52 -0.61 -40.96
CA GLY A 223 -11.46 -0.80 -41.97
C GLY A 223 -11.48 0.16 -43.17
N GLN A 224 -12.45 1.05 -43.22
CA GLN A 224 -12.52 2.08 -44.27
C GLN A 224 -11.46 3.16 -44.06
N LYS A 225 -10.84 3.62 -45.14
CA LYS A 225 -9.86 4.70 -45.12
C LYS A 225 -10.56 6.04 -45.35
N MET A 226 -10.43 6.97 -44.43
CA MET A 226 -10.92 8.35 -44.58
C MET A 226 -9.76 9.23 -45.03
N GLU A 227 -9.86 9.85 -46.17
CA GLU A 227 -8.87 10.78 -46.74
C GLU A 227 -9.39 12.22 -46.58
N PHE A 228 -8.47 13.14 -46.39
CA PHE A 228 -8.80 14.56 -46.16
C PHE A 228 -8.35 15.40 -47.37
N SER A 229 -9.21 16.34 -47.76
CA SER A 229 -8.92 17.36 -48.79
C SER A 229 -8.26 18.57 -48.17
N ARG A 230 -8.61 18.90 -46.92
CA ARG A 230 -8.12 20.07 -46.19
C ARG A 230 -8.04 19.75 -44.69
N VAL A 231 -6.96 20.20 -44.07
CA VAL A 231 -6.76 20.11 -42.60
C VAL A 231 -6.21 21.45 -42.15
N GLU A 232 -6.94 22.18 -41.30
CA GLU A 232 -6.52 23.46 -40.75
C GLU A 232 -6.39 23.38 -39.25
N SER A 233 -5.36 23.98 -38.68
CA SER A 233 -5.15 24.02 -37.23
C SER A 233 -6.15 24.95 -36.57
N HIS A 234 -6.67 24.55 -35.42
CA HIS A 234 -7.63 25.34 -34.62
C HIS A 234 -6.90 25.86 -33.36
N PRO A 235 -6.49 27.15 -33.34
CA PRO A 235 -5.59 27.65 -32.29
C PRO A 235 -6.27 27.96 -30.95
N THR A 236 -7.59 27.81 -30.83
CA THR A 236 -8.34 28.39 -29.71
C THR A 236 -8.88 27.38 -28.70
N THR A 237 -8.79 26.09 -28.91
CA THR A 237 -9.35 25.11 -27.99
C THR A 237 -8.30 24.12 -27.48
N LYS A 238 -8.42 23.76 -26.20
CA LYS A 238 -7.53 22.80 -25.53
C LYS A 238 -7.73 21.35 -26.01
N TRP A 239 -8.87 21.06 -26.64
CA TRP A 239 -9.29 19.69 -26.96
C TRP A 239 -9.45 19.44 -28.45
N ILE A 240 -9.72 20.44 -29.26
CA ILE A 240 -9.85 20.35 -30.70
C ILE A 240 -8.65 21.06 -31.34
N HIS A 241 -7.84 20.32 -32.07
CA HIS A 241 -6.57 20.79 -32.59
C HIS A 241 -6.62 21.16 -34.07
N ALA A 242 -7.53 20.52 -34.81
CA ALA A 242 -7.70 20.83 -36.24
C ALA A 242 -9.12 20.59 -36.73
N ASP A 243 -9.52 21.36 -37.76
CA ASP A 243 -10.67 21.15 -38.60
C ASP A 243 -10.23 20.51 -39.92
N ALA A 244 -10.94 19.49 -40.37
CA ALA A 244 -10.64 18.80 -41.61
C ALA A 244 -11.89 18.59 -42.43
N GLU A 245 -11.72 18.53 -43.74
CA GLU A 245 -12.76 18.14 -44.72
C GLU A 245 -12.39 16.82 -45.39
N THR A 246 -13.37 15.93 -45.49
CA THR A 246 -13.15 14.61 -46.17
C THR A 246 -13.14 14.77 -47.66
N LYS A 247 -12.39 13.89 -48.36
CA LYS A 247 -12.27 13.85 -49.81
C LYS A 247 -13.35 12.95 -50.45
N GLU A 248 -14.61 13.18 -50.06
CA GLU A 248 -15.77 12.44 -50.56
C GLU A 248 -16.57 13.32 -51.54
N GLU A 249 -17.45 12.70 -52.34
CA GLU A 249 -18.36 13.49 -53.24
C GLU A 249 -19.23 14.51 -52.51
N LYS A 250 -19.53 14.20 -51.23
CA LYS A 250 -20.14 15.17 -50.28
C LYS A 250 -19.18 15.38 -49.10
N PRO A 251 -18.35 16.40 -49.15
CA PRO A 251 -17.37 16.65 -48.09
C PRO A 251 -18.04 16.79 -46.71
N LYS A 252 -17.52 16.04 -45.74
CA LYS A 252 -17.95 16.16 -44.34
C LYS A 252 -16.89 16.93 -43.56
N ARG A 253 -17.32 17.83 -42.71
CA ARG A 253 -16.45 18.52 -41.79
C ARG A 253 -16.18 17.64 -40.55
N VAL A 254 -14.91 17.44 -40.23
CA VAL A 254 -14.45 16.58 -39.13
C VAL A 254 -13.55 17.40 -38.21
N MET A 255 -13.84 17.36 -36.92
CA MET A 255 -12.98 17.94 -35.90
C MET A 255 -11.98 16.90 -35.43
N ILE A 256 -10.71 17.29 -35.38
CA ILE A 256 -9.61 16.38 -35.03
C ILE A 256 -9.02 16.80 -33.67
N SER A 257 -8.96 15.82 -32.76
CA SER A 257 -8.19 15.92 -31.52
C SER A 257 -7.01 14.95 -31.59
N PHE A 258 -5.80 15.46 -31.38
CA PHE A 258 -4.60 14.62 -31.35
C PHE A 258 -4.36 13.97 -29.98
N GLY A 259 -5.30 14.15 -29.05
CA GLY A 259 -5.18 13.71 -27.68
C GLY A 259 -4.30 14.62 -26.80
N PRO A 260 -4.41 14.52 -25.51
CA PRO A 260 -3.44 15.12 -24.60
C PRO A 260 -2.11 14.38 -24.71
N GLU A 261 -1.01 15.09 -24.62
CA GLU A 261 0.37 14.57 -24.78
C GLU A 261 0.68 13.36 -23.88
N TYR A 262 -0.16 13.04 -22.89
CA TYR A 262 0.12 12.05 -21.84
C TYR A 262 -1.05 11.11 -21.50
N SER A 263 -2.14 11.10 -22.23
CA SER A 263 -3.25 10.17 -21.98
C SER A 263 -3.87 9.70 -23.28
N PRO A 264 -4.08 8.38 -23.48
CA PRO A 264 -5.00 7.94 -24.51
C PRO A 264 -6.38 8.49 -24.19
N LEU A 265 -7.11 8.95 -25.22
CA LEU A 265 -8.53 9.24 -25.11
C LEU A 265 -9.25 7.89 -24.96
N ASP A 266 -9.87 7.64 -23.80
CA ASP A 266 -10.80 6.53 -23.60
C ASP A 266 -12.07 6.69 -24.47
#